data_d651f1b0652725ae1cf5f9261747f3a0
#
_entry.id   d651f1b0652725ae1cf5f9261747f3a0
#
_cell.length_a   1.000
_cell.length_b   1.000
_cell.length_c   1.000
_cell.angle_alpha   90.00
_cell.angle_beta   90.00
_cell.angle_gamma   90.00
#
_symmetry.space_group_name_H-M   'P 1'
#
loop_
_entity.id
_entity.type
_entity.pdbx_description
1 polymer ?
#
loop_
_entity_poly.entity_id
_entity_poly.type
_entity_poly.pdbx_seq_one_letter_code
_entity_poly.pdbx_strand_id
1 'polypeptide(L)'
;MSITRRDLLKGVAASGALMTTKLVSAQSTSTVTSGNLTQPIAQDKPNLLIIFPDEFRAQALGFMQQDKSLTPNLDKFAKQSVVLDQAVSNFPLCTPFRGMLMTGQYPYRNGIQGNSHTGTPDTFGGKDFGIELKKSTRTWSDILKQQGYSLGYIGKWHLDAPEAPFIPSYNNPSEGRYWNDWTAPEKRHGFDFWYSYGTYDLHMTPMYWTNDTPRDKPLQIQQWSPEHEADIAIKYLRNENGQYRDPSQPFTLVVSMNPPHSPYDQVPQKYLDRFKGETSKTLNTRPNVQWDKEYLDGYGPNYFKEYLAMVNGVDEQFGRIIDELDKLNLAENTLVVFFSDHGCCLGAHGEPTKNTHYEEAMRIPMIFRWPGKLNAQRNDILFSAPDIYPTIFGLMGMEQAIPDTVEGKNYANTLKNIPGDALPTSQLYLFMPYGGQSYGRRGIRTKDYTLVINRKIGKPLAYTLHDNKNDPYQQKNIADDNADIIEKLIHDELMPWLEHTGDPWRPTTVPANAAKAYT
;
A
#
# COMPACT_ATOMS: atom_id res chain seq x y z
N MET A 1 20.95 0.09 -56.86
CA MET A 1 20.50 -1.13 -57.53
C MET A 1 19.52 -1.81 -56.60
N SER A 2 18.27 -1.75 -56.98
CA SER A 2 17.09 -2.32 -56.29
C SER A 2 17.00 -3.81 -56.62
N ILE A 3 16.75 -4.67 -55.61
CA ILE A 3 16.26 -6.01 -55.86
C ILE A 3 15.06 -6.22 -54.92
N THR A 4 13.90 -6.40 -55.58
CA THR A 4 12.58 -6.57 -55.03
C THR A 4 12.29 -8.04 -54.67
N ARG A 5 11.44 -8.20 -53.68
CA ARG A 5 10.76 -9.45 -53.29
C ARG A 5 9.92 -9.97 -54.47
N ARG A 6 10.34 -11.06 -55.11
CA ARG A 6 9.52 -12.04 -55.86
C ARG A 6 10.52 -12.94 -56.59
N ASP A 7 10.70 -14.17 -56.00
CA ASP A 7 11.15 -15.36 -56.74
C ASP A 7 11.65 -16.40 -55.73
N LEU A 8 10.76 -17.28 -55.33
CA LEU A 8 11.08 -18.63 -54.87
C LEU A 8 9.78 -19.36 -54.52
N LEU A 9 9.07 -19.71 -55.57
CA LEU A 9 8.07 -20.78 -55.58
C LEU A 9 8.33 -21.60 -56.82
N LYS A 10 8.82 -22.84 -56.69
CA LYS A 10 8.54 -24.00 -57.59
C LYS A 10 9.38 -25.22 -57.27
N GLY A 11 8.67 -26.32 -57.08
CA GLY A 11 9.11 -27.68 -57.36
C GLY A 11 9.66 -28.41 -56.15
N VAL A 12 9.15 -29.58 -55.75
CA VAL A 12 8.99 -30.81 -56.52
C VAL A 12 7.99 -31.71 -55.78
N ALA A 13 7.19 -32.42 -56.57
CA ALA A 13 6.19 -33.40 -56.15
C ALA A 13 6.79 -34.85 -56.17
N ALA A 14 6.00 -35.76 -55.52
CA ALA A 14 5.79 -37.18 -55.83
C ALA A 14 6.60 -38.24 -55.08
N SER A 15 5.85 -39.08 -54.36
CA SER A 15 5.60 -40.53 -54.52
C SER A 15 5.09 -41.06 -53.18
N GLY A 16 3.99 -41.61 -52.97
CA GLY A 16 3.11 -42.61 -53.43
C GLY A 16 3.37 -43.97 -52.76
N ALA A 17 2.52 -44.37 -51.78
CA ALA A 17 2.25 -45.80 -51.52
C ALA A 17 0.90 -45.97 -50.79
N LEU A 18 -0.04 -46.58 -51.47
CA LEU A 18 -1.32 -47.10 -50.96
C LEU A 18 -1.06 -48.33 -50.04
N MET A 19 -1.75 -48.37 -48.90
CA MET A 19 -2.14 -49.63 -48.28
C MET A 19 -3.58 -49.54 -47.79
N THR A 20 -4.42 -50.37 -48.42
CA THR A 20 -5.82 -50.62 -48.09
C THR A 20 -5.92 -51.57 -46.88
N THR A 21 -6.74 -51.22 -45.87
CA THR A 21 -7.33 -52.23 -45.00
C THR A 21 -8.79 -51.86 -44.64
N LYS A 22 -9.58 -52.90 -44.64
CA LYS A 22 -11.04 -53.03 -44.64
C LYS A 22 -11.75 -52.32 -43.49
N LEU A 23 -12.92 -51.74 -43.89
CA LEU A 23 -14.04 -51.38 -43.00
C LEU A 23 -14.61 -52.61 -42.30
N VAL A 24 -14.80 -52.53 -40.99
CA VAL A 24 -15.80 -53.32 -40.26
C VAL A 24 -16.72 -52.32 -39.59
N SER A 25 -17.99 -52.31 -40.03
CA SER A 25 -19.09 -51.54 -39.45
C SER A 25 -19.58 -52.20 -38.17
N ALA A 26 -19.53 -51.47 -37.04
CA ALA A 26 -20.33 -51.80 -35.87
C ALA A 26 -21.20 -50.57 -35.55
N GLN A 27 -22.51 -50.70 -35.80
CA GLN A 27 -23.52 -49.77 -35.31
C GLN A 27 -23.69 -49.98 -33.81
N SER A 28 -23.41 -48.97 -33.00
CA SER A 28 -23.89 -48.88 -31.62
C SER A 28 -24.68 -47.59 -31.48
N THR A 29 -25.97 -47.72 -31.28
CA THR A 29 -26.88 -46.67 -30.85
C THR A 29 -26.50 -46.16 -29.47
N SER A 30 -25.98 -44.93 -29.36
CA SER A 30 -25.82 -44.25 -28.09
C SER A 30 -26.87 -43.16 -27.98
N THR A 31 -27.74 -43.33 -27.01
CA THR A 31 -28.67 -42.31 -26.47
C THR A 31 -27.90 -41.10 -26.00
N VAL A 32 -28.15 -39.94 -26.59
CA VAL A 32 -27.64 -38.64 -26.15
C VAL A 32 -28.40 -38.23 -24.90
N THR A 33 -27.80 -38.43 -23.73
CA THR A 33 -28.17 -37.71 -22.51
C THR A 33 -27.43 -36.40 -22.52
N SER A 34 -28.22 -35.31 -22.58
CA SER A 34 -27.74 -33.93 -22.39
C SER A 34 -27.25 -33.74 -20.94
N GLY A 35 -25.98 -34.07 -20.70
CA GLY A 35 -25.27 -33.71 -19.49
C GLY A 35 -24.66 -32.34 -19.67
N ASN A 36 -25.05 -31.40 -18.85
CA ASN A 36 -24.35 -30.12 -18.65
C ASN A 36 -22.88 -30.40 -18.31
N LEU A 37 -22.02 -30.29 -19.29
CA LEU A 37 -20.57 -30.23 -19.09
C LEU A 37 -20.22 -28.83 -18.57
N THR A 38 -20.44 -28.59 -17.29
CA THR A 38 -19.67 -27.59 -16.56
C THR A 38 -18.23 -28.11 -16.53
N GLN A 39 -17.38 -27.62 -17.41
CA GLN A 39 -15.94 -27.80 -17.28
C GLN A 39 -15.52 -27.28 -15.91
N PRO A 40 -14.70 -28.00 -15.13
CA PRO A 40 -14.14 -27.44 -13.92
C PRO A 40 -13.29 -26.25 -14.33
N ILE A 41 -13.71 -25.05 -13.90
CA ILE A 41 -12.87 -23.85 -13.86
C ILE A 41 -11.57 -24.28 -13.18
N ALA A 42 -10.43 -23.87 -13.72
CA ALA A 42 -9.10 -24.13 -13.14
C ALA A 42 -9.10 -23.66 -11.67
N GLN A 43 -9.34 -24.59 -10.75
CA GLN A 43 -9.66 -24.37 -9.33
C GLN A 43 -8.40 -24.13 -8.48
N ASP A 44 -7.22 -23.89 -9.11
CA ASP A 44 -5.94 -23.92 -8.42
C ASP A 44 -5.37 -22.52 -8.06
N LYS A 45 -5.93 -21.44 -8.58
CA LYS A 45 -5.41 -20.08 -8.29
C LYS A 45 -6.38 -19.31 -7.40
N PRO A 46 -5.91 -18.83 -6.22
CA PRO A 46 -6.76 -18.03 -5.34
C PRO A 46 -7.00 -16.62 -5.87
N ASN A 47 -8.10 -16.00 -5.49
CA ASN A 47 -8.31 -14.58 -5.64
C ASN A 47 -7.52 -13.80 -4.58
N LEU A 48 -7.27 -12.52 -4.85
CA LEU A 48 -6.65 -11.59 -3.92
C LEU A 48 -7.52 -10.35 -3.75
N LEU A 49 -7.84 -10.00 -2.50
CA LEU A 49 -8.53 -8.76 -2.15
C LEU A 49 -7.64 -7.97 -1.19
N ILE A 50 -7.17 -6.81 -1.63
CA ILE A 50 -6.39 -5.86 -0.83
C ILE A 50 -7.28 -4.66 -0.53
N ILE A 51 -7.46 -4.33 0.75
CA ILE A 51 -8.17 -3.13 1.18
C ILE A 51 -7.24 -2.35 2.10
N PHE A 52 -6.91 -1.11 1.72
CA PHE A 52 -6.05 -0.28 2.56
C PHE A 52 -6.45 1.20 2.51
N PRO A 53 -6.82 1.77 3.66
CA PRO A 53 -7.02 3.20 3.82
C PRO A 53 -5.67 3.95 3.93
N ASP A 54 -5.68 5.25 3.61
CA ASP A 54 -4.54 6.16 3.82
C ASP A 54 -4.60 6.73 5.24
N GLU A 55 -3.46 6.76 5.93
CA GLU A 55 -3.29 7.42 7.24
C GLU A 55 -4.02 6.75 8.42
N PHE A 56 -4.32 5.44 8.31
CA PHE A 56 -4.97 4.68 9.38
C PHE A 56 -3.92 4.10 10.34
N ARG A 57 -3.74 4.70 11.53
CA ARG A 57 -2.77 4.21 12.52
C ARG A 57 -3.19 2.90 13.18
N ALA A 58 -2.24 2.02 13.50
CA ALA A 58 -2.53 0.72 14.14
C ALA A 58 -3.29 0.88 15.46
N GLN A 59 -3.01 1.94 16.21
CA GLN A 59 -3.62 2.26 17.49
C GLN A 59 -5.13 2.50 17.39
N ALA A 60 -5.63 2.86 16.20
CA ALA A 60 -7.05 3.10 15.94
C ALA A 60 -7.86 1.82 15.65
N LEU A 61 -7.24 0.62 15.68
CA LEU A 61 -7.97 -0.64 15.69
C LEU A 61 -8.59 -0.87 17.07
N GLY A 62 -9.92 -1.05 17.16
CA GLY A 62 -10.64 -1.19 18.42
C GLY A 62 -10.13 -2.33 19.30
N PHE A 63 -9.81 -3.49 18.69
CA PHE A 63 -9.26 -4.64 19.42
C PHE A 63 -7.86 -4.41 20.01
N MET A 64 -7.13 -3.38 19.56
CA MET A 64 -5.84 -2.98 20.14
C MET A 64 -6.02 -2.24 21.46
N GLN A 65 -7.19 -1.64 21.72
CA GLN A 65 -7.54 -0.91 22.96
C GLN A 65 -6.56 0.24 23.28
N GLN A 66 -5.97 0.85 22.26
CA GLN A 66 -5.00 1.95 22.40
C GLN A 66 -5.66 3.31 22.19
N ASP A 67 -6.58 3.42 21.24
CA ASP A 67 -7.44 4.57 21.04
C ASP A 67 -8.90 4.21 21.35
N LYS A 68 -9.71 5.19 21.71
CA LYS A 68 -11.16 5.01 21.91
C LYS A 68 -11.90 4.97 20.55
N SER A 69 -11.46 4.12 19.66
CA SER A 69 -12.04 3.94 18.33
C SER A 69 -13.17 2.91 18.31
N LEU A 70 -13.99 2.95 17.27
CA LEU A 70 -15.09 2.02 17.03
C LEU A 70 -14.86 1.32 15.69
N THR A 71 -14.31 0.08 15.72
CA THR A 71 -14.02 -0.71 14.52
C THR A 71 -14.61 -2.13 14.60
N PRO A 72 -15.95 -2.27 14.80
CA PRO A 72 -16.56 -3.57 15.07
C PRO A 72 -16.38 -4.59 13.94
N ASN A 73 -16.30 -4.15 12.68
CA ASN A 73 -16.11 -5.03 11.52
C ASN A 73 -14.66 -5.55 11.44
N LEU A 74 -13.67 -4.67 11.63
CA LEU A 74 -12.27 -5.06 11.72
C LEU A 74 -12.00 -5.91 12.97
N ASP A 75 -12.65 -5.64 14.09
CA ASP A 75 -12.56 -6.46 15.30
C ASP A 75 -13.11 -7.88 15.09
N LYS A 76 -14.24 -8.01 14.36
CA LYS A 76 -14.78 -9.30 13.94
C LYS A 76 -13.85 -10.01 12.97
N PHE A 77 -13.31 -9.29 12.00
CA PHE A 77 -12.39 -9.82 10.98
C PHE A 77 -11.08 -10.32 11.61
N ALA A 78 -10.51 -9.57 12.55
CA ALA A 78 -9.29 -9.94 13.26
C ALA A 78 -9.39 -11.27 14.01
N LYS A 79 -10.57 -11.58 14.57
CA LYS A 79 -10.83 -12.86 15.27
C LYS A 79 -10.73 -14.09 14.37
N GLN A 80 -10.76 -13.92 13.05
CA GLN A 80 -10.69 -14.97 12.04
C GLN A 80 -9.42 -14.89 11.19
N SER A 81 -8.44 -14.10 11.61
CA SER A 81 -7.32 -13.66 10.79
C SER A 81 -5.97 -13.82 11.49
N VAL A 82 -4.90 -13.78 10.72
CA VAL A 82 -3.56 -13.52 11.23
C VAL A 82 -3.39 -12.01 11.36
N VAL A 83 -3.13 -11.54 12.59
CA VAL A 83 -2.88 -10.13 12.91
C VAL A 83 -1.40 -9.94 13.22
N LEU A 84 -0.72 -9.04 12.52
CA LEU A 84 0.68 -8.68 12.78
C LEU A 84 0.75 -7.42 13.63
N ASP A 85 1.17 -7.57 14.88
CA ASP A 85 1.18 -6.49 15.86
C ASP A 85 2.29 -5.46 15.68
N GLN A 86 3.34 -5.82 14.92
CA GLN A 86 4.55 -5.02 14.75
C GLN A 86 4.82 -4.62 13.29
N ALA A 87 3.77 -4.56 12.46
CA ALA A 87 3.91 -4.11 11.08
C ALA A 87 4.13 -2.60 11.00
N VAL A 88 5.07 -2.16 10.12
CA VAL A 88 5.42 -0.74 9.98
C VAL A 88 5.49 -0.28 8.53
N SER A 89 5.23 1.01 8.35
CA SER A 89 5.65 1.81 7.20
C SER A 89 7.09 2.29 7.42
N ASN A 90 8.03 1.82 6.61
CA ASN A 90 9.46 2.16 6.75
C ASN A 90 9.77 3.62 6.41
N PHE A 91 8.93 4.21 5.57
CA PHE A 91 8.90 5.63 5.26
C PHE A 91 7.43 6.07 5.35
N PRO A 92 6.97 6.58 6.53
CA PRO A 92 5.56 6.84 6.78
C PRO A 92 5.05 8.05 5.98
N LEU A 93 4.93 7.86 4.67
CA LEU A 93 4.49 8.84 3.68
C LEU A 93 3.85 8.09 2.49
N CYS A 94 2.77 8.62 1.94
CA CYS A 94 1.91 7.93 0.97
C CYS A 94 2.68 7.34 -0.22
N THR A 95 3.32 8.18 -1.07
CA THR A 95 3.97 7.70 -2.31
C THR A 95 5.13 6.73 -2.03
N PRO A 96 6.05 6.97 -1.07
CA PRO A 96 7.09 6.01 -0.72
C PRO A 96 6.57 4.65 -0.27
N PHE A 97 5.54 4.61 0.59
CA PHE A 97 4.93 3.36 1.00
C PHE A 97 4.33 2.61 -0.20
N ARG A 98 3.53 3.32 -1.02
CA ARG A 98 2.90 2.75 -2.21
C ARG A 98 3.92 2.24 -3.22
N GLY A 99 5.06 2.92 -3.35
CA GLY A 99 6.21 2.44 -4.13
C GLY A 99 6.79 1.15 -3.57
N MET A 100 7.01 1.05 -2.25
CA MET A 100 7.45 -0.18 -1.59
C MET A 100 6.44 -1.32 -1.77
N LEU A 101 5.15 -1.04 -1.62
CA LEU A 101 4.07 -2.01 -1.84
C LEU A 101 4.08 -2.57 -3.27
N MET A 102 4.21 -1.72 -4.28
CA MET A 102 4.14 -2.15 -5.68
C MET A 102 5.38 -2.91 -6.13
N THR A 103 6.55 -2.60 -5.59
CA THR A 103 7.84 -3.11 -6.06
C THR A 103 8.47 -4.15 -5.14
N GLY A 104 8.12 -4.17 -3.86
CA GLY A 104 8.85 -4.91 -2.83
C GLY A 104 10.26 -4.37 -2.57
N GLN A 105 10.54 -3.12 -2.96
CA GLN A 105 11.86 -2.48 -2.85
C GLN A 105 11.81 -1.25 -1.96
N TYR A 106 12.89 -0.98 -1.25
CA TYR A 106 13.04 0.25 -0.47
C TYR A 106 13.22 1.50 -1.34
N PRO A 107 12.91 2.71 -0.81
CA PRO A 107 12.92 3.96 -1.56
C PRO A 107 14.24 4.30 -2.26
N TYR A 108 15.38 3.85 -1.73
CA TYR A 108 16.66 4.08 -2.38
C TYR A 108 16.75 3.33 -3.72
N ARG A 109 16.24 2.10 -3.79
CA ARG A 109 16.30 1.25 -4.99
C ARG A 109 15.18 1.58 -5.98
N ASN A 110 13.94 1.74 -5.52
CA ASN A 110 12.82 2.05 -6.42
C ASN A 110 12.76 3.52 -6.87
N GLY A 111 13.57 4.41 -6.25
CA GLY A 111 13.66 5.84 -6.60
C GLY A 111 12.53 6.71 -6.03
N ILE A 112 11.57 6.13 -5.30
CA ILE A 112 10.40 6.85 -4.77
C ILE A 112 10.70 7.38 -3.37
N GLN A 113 11.37 8.55 -3.30
CA GLN A 113 11.97 9.11 -2.09
C GLN A 113 11.14 10.25 -1.47
N GLY A 114 9.91 10.44 -1.91
CA GLY A 114 9.00 11.46 -1.43
C GLY A 114 7.66 11.38 -2.14
N ASN A 115 6.74 12.31 -1.83
CA ASN A 115 5.46 12.38 -2.54
C ASN A 115 5.62 12.93 -3.95
N SER A 116 4.76 12.47 -4.86
CA SER A 116 4.71 12.87 -6.26
C SER A 116 3.98 14.21 -6.41
N HIS A 117 4.75 15.31 -6.34
CA HIS A 117 4.26 16.68 -6.55
C HIS A 117 5.38 17.58 -7.06
N THR A 118 5.02 18.74 -7.62
CA THR A 118 6.00 19.79 -7.88
C THR A 118 6.39 20.52 -6.60
N GLY A 119 7.57 21.15 -6.55
CA GLY A 119 7.88 22.16 -5.54
C GLY A 119 6.98 23.38 -5.72
N THR A 120 6.76 24.14 -4.65
CA THR A 120 6.17 25.48 -4.78
C THR A 120 7.18 26.43 -5.41
N PRO A 121 6.74 27.51 -6.10
CA PRO A 121 7.64 28.54 -6.63
C PRO A 121 8.61 29.08 -5.58
N ASP A 122 8.13 29.25 -4.34
CA ASP A 122 8.91 29.82 -3.23
C ASP A 122 9.89 28.83 -2.59
N THR A 123 9.59 27.52 -2.62
CA THR A 123 10.40 26.54 -1.89
C THR A 123 11.36 25.76 -2.77
N PHE A 124 11.12 25.59 -4.04
CA PHE A 124 12.00 24.86 -4.96
C PHE A 124 11.89 25.37 -6.38
N GLY A 125 11.46 26.62 -6.58
CA GLY A 125 11.32 27.23 -7.91
C GLY A 125 10.32 26.50 -8.81
N GLY A 126 9.33 25.82 -8.25
CA GLY A 126 8.34 25.03 -9.01
C GLY A 126 8.91 23.75 -9.64
N LYS A 127 10.10 23.32 -9.21
CA LYS A 127 10.79 22.14 -9.77
C LYS A 127 9.94 20.88 -9.56
N ASP A 128 9.74 20.15 -10.64
CA ASP A 128 9.31 18.75 -10.57
C ASP A 128 10.51 17.87 -10.20
N PHE A 129 10.35 17.04 -9.17
CA PHE A 129 11.38 16.10 -8.72
C PHE A 129 11.36 14.80 -9.51
N GLY A 130 10.39 14.59 -10.41
CA GLY A 130 10.25 13.38 -11.20
C GLY A 130 10.03 12.12 -10.37
N ILE A 131 9.44 12.26 -9.19
CA ILE A 131 9.13 11.14 -8.30
C ILE A 131 7.88 10.44 -8.81
N GLU A 132 8.05 9.25 -9.37
CA GLU A 132 6.96 8.42 -9.88
C GLU A 132 7.34 6.93 -9.90
N LEU A 133 6.33 6.07 -9.93
CA LEU A 133 6.48 4.68 -10.32
C LEU A 133 6.58 4.61 -11.85
N LYS A 134 7.80 4.38 -12.35
CA LYS A 134 8.04 4.39 -13.79
C LYS A 134 7.32 3.22 -14.47
N LYS A 135 6.72 3.45 -15.63
CA LYS A 135 6.04 2.41 -16.43
C LYS A 135 6.91 1.20 -16.76
N SER A 136 8.23 1.36 -16.77
CA SER A 136 9.18 0.26 -16.97
C SER A 136 9.47 -0.57 -15.73
N THR A 137 9.03 -0.12 -14.55
CA THR A 137 9.21 -0.84 -13.29
C THR A 137 8.30 -2.07 -13.27
N ARG A 138 8.86 -3.24 -13.00
CA ARG A 138 8.08 -4.46 -12.87
C ARG A 138 7.46 -4.53 -11.48
N THR A 139 6.14 -4.56 -11.42
CA THR A 139 5.36 -4.64 -10.19
C THR A 139 4.76 -6.03 -9.98
N TRP A 140 4.27 -6.28 -8.75
CA TRP A 140 3.54 -7.52 -8.47
C TRP A 140 2.26 -7.64 -9.32
N SER A 141 1.60 -6.52 -9.64
CA SER A 141 0.39 -6.52 -10.47
C SER A 141 0.70 -6.91 -11.92
N ASP A 142 1.83 -6.45 -12.49
CA ASP A 142 2.28 -6.89 -13.82
C ASP A 142 2.52 -8.41 -13.84
N ILE A 143 3.05 -8.97 -12.75
CA ILE A 143 3.28 -10.40 -12.63
C ILE A 143 1.95 -11.17 -12.55
N LEU A 144 1.00 -10.72 -11.72
CA LEU A 144 -0.32 -11.35 -11.65
C LEU A 144 -1.05 -11.27 -12.99
N LYS A 145 -0.94 -10.15 -13.72
CA LYS A 145 -1.47 -10.02 -15.07
C LYS A 145 -0.89 -11.07 -16.03
N GLN A 146 0.43 -11.24 -16.00
CA GLN A 146 1.12 -12.28 -16.79
C GLN A 146 0.70 -13.70 -16.38
N GLN A 147 0.29 -13.90 -15.13
CA GLN A 147 -0.24 -15.15 -14.61
C GLN A 147 -1.73 -15.38 -14.91
N GLY A 148 -2.37 -14.50 -15.66
CA GLY A 148 -3.76 -14.65 -16.12
C GLY A 148 -4.80 -14.20 -15.09
N TYR A 149 -4.47 -13.26 -14.21
CA TYR A 149 -5.44 -12.62 -13.32
C TYR A 149 -6.17 -11.47 -13.99
N SER A 150 -7.45 -11.30 -13.66
CA SER A 150 -8.20 -10.06 -13.87
C SER A 150 -7.92 -9.10 -12.73
N LEU A 151 -7.40 -7.90 -13.02
CA LEU A 151 -6.96 -6.96 -11.98
C LEU A 151 -7.83 -5.70 -11.95
N GLY A 152 -8.34 -5.35 -10.76
CA GLY A 152 -9.09 -4.11 -10.50
C GLY A 152 -8.39 -3.22 -9.48
N TYR A 153 -8.40 -1.90 -9.73
CA TYR A 153 -7.94 -0.88 -8.81
C TYR A 153 -9.02 0.18 -8.59
N ILE A 154 -9.34 0.46 -7.33
CA ILE A 154 -10.36 1.45 -6.92
C ILE A 154 -9.72 2.39 -5.89
N GLY A 155 -9.91 3.72 -6.07
CA GLY A 155 -9.48 4.75 -5.12
C GLY A 155 -8.12 5.36 -5.42
N LYS A 156 -7.41 5.79 -4.37
CA LYS A 156 -6.18 6.58 -4.46
C LYS A 156 -4.98 5.79 -4.98
N TRP A 157 -4.36 6.27 -6.09
CA TRP A 157 -3.14 5.70 -6.65
C TRP A 157 -1.86 6.37 -6.14
N HIS A 158 -1.72 7.66 -6.37
CA HIS A 158 -0.64 8.55 -5.89
C HIS A 158 0.78 8.05 -6.21
N LEU A 159 1.02 7.54 -7.42
CA LEU A 159 2.31 7.00 -7.84
C LEU A 159 2.86 7.60 -9.15
N ASP A 160 2.19 8.62 -9.71
CA ASP A 160 2.67 9.31 -10.90
C ASP A 160 3.13 10.73 -10.57
N ALA A 161 4.13 11.23 -11.29
CA ALA A 161 4.47 12.65 -11.27
C ALA A 161 3.32 13.49 -11.85
N PRO A 162 3.10 14.71 -11.35
CA PRO A 162 2.15 15.63 -11.97
C PRO A 162 2.59 15.99 -13.39
N GLU A 163 1.65 16.04 -14.33
CA GLU A 163 1.92 16.27 -15.74
C GLU A 163 1.05 17.42 -16.29
N ALA A 164 1.66 18.37 -16.95
CA ALA A 164 0.93 19.48 -17.58
C ALA A 164 0.16 19.01 -18.84
N PRO A 165 -1.00 19.63 -19.20
CA PRO A 165 -1.67 20.69 -18.46
C PRO A 165 -2.31 20.16 -17.16
N PHE A 166 -2.05 20.84 -16.05
CA PHE A 166 -2.63 20.44 -14.77
C PHE A 166 -4.15 20.63 -14.75
N ILE A 167 -4.86 19.67 -14.17
CA ILE A 167 -6.33 19.74 -14.06
C ILE A 167 -6.65 20.68 -12.88
N PRO A 168 -7.38 21.77 -13.10
CA PRO A 168 -7.82 22.64 -12.01
C PRO A 168 -8.70 21.86 -11.05
N SER A 169 -8.28 21.74 -9.81
CA SER A 169 -8.98 20.97 -8.78
C SER A 169 -8.66 21.53 -7.39
N TYR A 170 -9.26 20.94 -6.36
CA TYR A 170 -8.96 21.28 -4.98
C TYR A 170 -7.46 21.12 -4.63
N ASN A 171 -6.84 20.03 -5.10
CA ASN A 171 -5.42 19.78 -4.84
C ASN A 171 -4.49 20.57 -5.80
N ASN A 172 -5.00 21.01 -6.94
CA ASN A 172 -4.27 21.72 -7.98
C ASN A 172 -4.86 23.13 -8.20
N PRO A 173 -4.65 24.07 -7.26
CA PRO A 173 -5.04 25.45 -7.46
C PRO A 173 -4.24 26.06 -8.63
N SER A 174 -4.71 27.18 -9.18
CA SER A 174 -4.08 27.86 -10.33
C SER A 174 -2.64 28.32 -10.07
N GLU A 175 -2.25 28.44 -8.82
CA GLU A 175 -0.90 28.82 -8.39
C GLU A 175 -0.45 27.92 -7.23
N GLY A 176 0.77 27.38 -7.29
CA GLY A 176 1.35 26.66 -6.18
C GLY A 176 1.92 25.29 -6.52
N ARG A 177 1.73 24.36 -5.60
CA ARG A 177 2.16 22.97 -5.74
C ARG A 177 1.13 22.19 -6.52
N TYR A 178 1.58 21.47 -7.56
CA TYR A 178 0.72 20.58 -8.33
C TYR A 178 0.96 19.12 -7.93
N TRP A 179 -0.15 18.38 -7.82
CA TRP A 179 -0.18 16.97 -7.48
C TRP A 179 -0.64 16.16 -8.67
N ASN A 180 -0.28 14.89 -8.70
CA ASN A 180 -0.84 13.95 -9.66
C ASN A 180 -2.33 13.73 -9.36
N ASP A 181 -3.18 13.83 -10.38
CA ASP A 181 -4.62 13.56 -10.31
C ASP A 181 -5.06 12.44 -11.27
N TRP A 182 -4.47 12.34 -12.45
CA TRP A 182 -4.80 11.34 -13.46
C TRP A 182 -3.60 10.42 -13.77
N THR A 183 -3.90 9.13 -14.07
CA THR A 183 -2.90 8.12 -14.43
C THR A 183 -3.13 7.65 -15.87
N ALA A 184 -2.13 7.81 -16.72
CA ALA A 184 -2.17 7.33 -18.11
C ALA A 184 -2.34 5.80 -18.17
N PRO A 185 -3.11 5.26 -19.14
CA PRO A 185 -3.36 3.82 -19.23
C PRO A 185 -2.10 2.95 -19.21
N GLU A 186 -1.03 3.40 -19.85
CA GLU A 186 0.26 2.69 -19.89
C GLU A 186 1.06 2.71 -18.60
N LYS A 187 0.62 3.50 -17.60
CA LYS A 187 1.21 3.57 -16.25
C LYS A 187 0.37 2.80 -15.20
N ARG A 188 -0.69 2.09 -15.61
CA ARG A 188 -1.61 1.36 -14.70
C ARG A 188 -1.13 -0.04 -14.33
N HIS A 189 0.07 -0.45 -14.70
CA HIS A 189 0.73 -1.69 -14.26
C HIS A 189 -0.17 -2.93 -14.27
N GLY A 190 -0.82 -3.21 -15.42
CA GLY A 190 -1.59 -4.42 -15.63
C GLY A 190 -3.03 -4.39 -15.08
N PHE A 191 -3.46 -3.34 -14.42
CA PHE A 191 -4.85 -3.21 -13.94
C PHE A 191 -5.82 -3.03 -15.12
N ASP A 192 -6.74 -3.99 -15.27
CA ASP A 192 -7.76 -4.05 -16.33
C ASP A 192 -8.96 -3.17 -16.04
N PHE A 193 -9.42 -3.21 -14.79
CA PHE A 193 -10.49 -2.36 -14.29
C PHE A 193 -9.87 -1.22 -13.49
N TRP A 194 -10.07 0.00 -13.95
CA TRP A 194 -9.52 1.20 -13.36
C TRP A 194 -10.62 2.15 -12.92
N TYR A 195 -10.67 2.49 -11.63
CA TYR A 195 -11.62 3.45 -11.06
C TYR A 195 -10.88 4.26 -9.98
N SER A 196 -10.05 5.22 -10.38
CA SER A 196 -9.01 5.74 -9.53
C SER A 196 -8.73 7.23 -9.76
N TYR A 197 -8.00 7.81 -8.85
CA TYR A 197 -7.40 9.14 -8.94
C TYR A 197 -5.97 9.08 -8.38
N GLY A 198 -5.13 10.07 -8.70
CA GLY A 198 -3.79 10.17 -8.13
C GLY A 198 -3.86 10.53 -6.65
N THR A 199 -4.08 11.83 -6.35
CA THR A 199 -4.41 12.30 -5.02
C THR A 199 -5.49 13.38 -5.10
N TYR A 200 -6.54 13.26 -4.28
CA TYR A 200 -7.65 14.20 -4.27
C TYR A 200 -8.35 14.15 -2.91
N ASP A 201 -8.37 15.29 -2.21
CA ASP A 201 -8.71 15.35 -0.79
C ASP A 201 -10.10 15.94 -0.50
N LEU A 202 -11.00 16.07 -1.50
CA LEU A 202 -12.42 16.31 -1.28
C LEU A 202 -13.18 15.00 -1.10
N HIS A 203 -13.23 14.50 0.14
CA HIS A 203 -13.79 13.18 0.43
C HIS A 203 -15.31 13.11 0.27
N MET A 204 -16.03 14.23 0.46
CA MET A 204 -17.49 14.29 0.31
C MET A 204 -17.94 14.43 -1.15
N THR A 205 -17.05 14.90 -2.01
CA THR A 205 -17.32 15.09 -3.46
C THR A 205 -16.12 14.63 -4.27
N PRO A 206 -15.75 13.33 -4.18
CA PRO A 206 -14.56 12.81 -4.84
C PRO A 206 -14.67 12.81 -6.35
N MET A 207 -13.53 12.69 -6.99
CA MET A 207 -13.40 12.67 -8.43
C MET A 207 -12.63 11.40 -8.85
N TYR A 208 -13.07 10.75 -9.93
CA TYR A 208 -12.47 9.51 -10.42
C TYR A 208 -12.27 9.52 -11.93
N TRP A 209 -11.27 8.77 -12.38
CA TRP A 209 -11.08 8.36 -13.76
C TRP A 209 -11.27 6.85 -13.90
N THR A 210 -12.00 6.46 -14.94
CA THR A 210 -12.18 5.05 -15.33
C THR A 210 -11.29 4.70 -16.53
N ASN A 211 -11.46 3.50 -17.07
CA ASN A 211 -10.81 3.10 -18.32
C ASN A 211 -11.11 4.06 -19.48
N ASP A 212 -12.36 4.52 -19.56
CA ASP A 212 -12.89 5.26 -20.71
C ASP A 212 -13.06 6.76 -20.45
N THR A 213 -12.80 7.20 -19.22
CA THR A 213 -12.97 8.62 -18.84
C THR A 213 -11.81 9.47 -19.40
N PRO A 214 -12.11 10.51 -20.24
CA PRO A 214 -11.08 11.44 -20.69
C PRO A 214 -10.40 12.16 -19.54
N ARG A 215 -9.12 12.49 -19.71
CA ARG A 215 -8.32 13.14 -18.68
C ARG A 215 -8.94 14.44 -18.16
N ASP A 216 -9.50 15.25 -19.07
CA ASP A 216 -10.09 16.56 -18.77
C ASP A 216 -11.54 16.51 -18.26
N LYS A 217 -12.13 15.30 -18.13
CA LYS A 217 -13.53 15.09 -17.75
C LYS A 217 -13.68 13.99 -16.71
N PRO A 218 -13.13 14.14 -15.49
CA PRO A 218 -13.32 13.16 -14.43
C PRO A 218 -14.79 12.99 -14.04
N LEU A 219 -15.10 11.84 -13.49
CA LEU A 219 -16.41 11.60 -12.87
C LEU A 219 -16.46 12.31 -11.52
N GLN A 220 -17.39 13.24 -11.36
CA GLN A 220 -17.68 13.92 -10.10
C GLN A 220 -18.77 13.16 -9.35
N ILE A 221 -18.50 12.76 -8.11
CA ILE A 221 -19.41 11.94 -7.31
C ILE A 221 -19.91 12.75 -6.11
N GLN A 222 -21.21 12.66 -5.83
CA GLN A 222 -21.87 13.32 -4.70
C GLN A 222 -22.15 12.30 -3.58
N GLN A 223 -21.08 11.65 -3.11
CA GLN A 223 -21.13 10.62 -2.08
C GLN A 223 -19.75 10.57 -1.40
N TRP A 224 -19.71 10.30 -0.10
CA TRP A 224 -18.43 10.14 0.61
C TRP A 224 -17.57 9.03 -0.02
N SER A 225 -16.28 9.33 -0.26
CA SER A 225 -15.41 8.47 -1.09
C SER A 225 -15.35 7.01 -0.64
N PRO A 226 -15.21 6.64 0.67
CA PRO A 226 -15.21 5.23 1.06
C PRO A 226 -16.55 4.52 0.81
N GLU A 227 -17.69 5.21 0.95
CA GLU A 227 -19.00 4.63 0.64
C GLU A 227 -19.12 4.32 -0.84
N HIS A 228 -18.70 5.27 -1.69
CA HIS A 228 -18.73 5.09 -3.13
C HIS A 228 -17.76 4.00 -3.59
N GLU A 229 -16.53 4.00 -3.06
CA GLU A 229 -15.51 2.99 -3.38
C GLU A 229 -15.95 1.58 -2.97
N ALA A 230 -16.64 1.45 -1.83
CA ALA A 230 -17.26 0.18 -1.42
C ALA A 230 -18.39 -0.26 -2.37
N ASP A 231 -19.23 0.67 -2.85
CA ASP A 231 -20.28 0.36 -3.82
C ASP A 231 -19.68 -0.16 -5.14
N ILE A 232 -18.60 0.44 -5.62
CA ILE A 232 -17.88 -0.01 -6.83
C ILE A 232 -17.20 -1.36 -6.59
N ALA A 233 -16.56 -1.56 -5.41
CA ALA A 233 -15.95 -2.84 -5.04
C ALA A 233 -16.97 -3.99 -4.99
N ILE A 234 -18.16 -3.75 -4.44
CA ILE A 234 -19.27 -4.71 -4.42
C ILE A 234 -19.73 -5.07 -5.84
N LYS A 235 -19.87 -4.08 -6.73
CA LYS A 235 -20.19 -4.33 -8.15
C LYS A 235 -19.10 -5.16 -8.83
N TYR A 236 -17.83 -4.89 -8.54
CA TYR A 236 -16.71 -5.68 -9.06
C TYR A 236 -16.75 -7.13 -8.56
N LEU A 237 -16.98 -7.35 -7.26
CA LEU A 237 -17.11 -8.71 -6.70
C LEU A 237 -18.25 -9.50 -7.32
N ARG A 238 -19.42 -8.86 -7.51
CA ARG A 238 -20.58 -9.43 -8.21
C ARG A 238 -20.32 -9.67 -9.69
N ASN A 239 -19.31 -9.02 -10.26
CA ASN A 239 -19.14 -8.90 -11.71
C ASN A 239 -20.45 -8.48 -12.41
N GLU A 240 -21.03 -7.40 -11.91
CA GLU A 240 -22.37 -6.95 -12.27
C GLU A 240 -22.49 -6.79 -13.80
N ASN A 241 -23.48 -7.44 -14.40
CA ASN A 241 -23.68 -7.52 -15.85
C ASN A 241 -22.47 -8.03 -16.67
N GLY A 242 -21.49 -8.71 -16.03
CA GLY A 242 -20.28 -9.21 -16.69
C GLY A 242 -19.29 -8.14 -17.14
N GLN A 243 -19.36 -6.90 -16.57
CA GLN A 243 -18.61 -5.73 -17.07
C GLN A 243 -17.34 -5.40 -16.30
N TYR A 244 -17.11 -6.03 -15.14
CA TYR A 244 -16.04 -5.62 -14.25
C TYR A 244 -14.78 -6.47 -14.34
N ARG A 245 -14.92 -7.74 -14.69
CA ARG A 245 -13.82 -8.69 -14.79
C ARG A 245 -14.16 -9.88 -15.67
N ASP A 246 -13.16 -10.57 -16.17
CA ASP A 246 -13.32 -11.87 -16.83
C ASP A 246 -13.68 -12.94 -15.78
N PRO A 247 -14.88 -13.54 -15.83
CA PRO A 247 -15.30 -14.55 -14.86
C PRO A 247 -14.54 -15.89 -14.96
N SER A 248 -13.83 -16.11 -16.05
CA SER A 248 -13.00 -17.31 -16.25
C SER A 248 -11.62 -17.23 -15.60
N GLN A 249 -11.24 -16.05 -15.11
CA GLN A 249 -9.95 -15.78 -14.50
C GLN A 249 -10.09 -15.55 -12.98
N PRO A 250 -9.07 -15.93 -12.18
CA PRO A 250 -8.99 -15.46 -10.81
C PRO A 250 -8.86 -13.93 -10.81
N PHE A 251 -9.39 -13.28 -9.78
CA PHE A 251 -9.30 -11.82 -9.71
C PHE A 251 -8.32 -11.35 -8.63
N THR A 252 -7.80 -10.16 -8.85
CA THR A 252 -7.20 -9.32 -7.82
C THR A 252 -7.93 -7.99 -7.79
N LEU A 253 -8.42 -7.60 -6.62
CA LEU A 253 -9.04 -6.30 -6.40
C LEU A 253 -8.27 -5.53 -5.33
N VAL A 254 -7.88 -4.30 -5.65
CA VAL A 254 -7.31 -3.33 -4.71
C VAL A 254 -8.35 -2.23 -4.45
N VAL A 255 -8.65 -1.98 -3.18
CA VAL A 255 -9.50 -0.85 -2.73
C VAL A 255 -8.65 0.04 -1.82
N SER A 256 -8.26 1.18 -2.34
CA SER A 256 -7.35 2.14 -1.70
C SER A 256 -8.11 3.40 -1.29
N MET A 257 -8.70 3.38 -0.10
CA MET A 257 -9.50 4.49 0.42
C MET A 257 -8.62 5.67 0.85
N ASN A 258 -9.01 6.93 0.55
CA ASN A 258 -8.24 8.08 1.03
C ASN A 258 -8.51 8.38 2.52
N PRO A 259 -9.77 8.44 3.04
CA PRO A 259 -9.99 8.53 4.49
C PRO A 259 -9.39 7.32 5.24
N PRO A 260 -8.88 7.56 6.47
CA PRO A 260 -9.01 8.76 7.31
C PRO A 260 -7.96 9.86 7.09
N HIS A 261 -7.34 9.98 5.92
CA HIS A 261 -6.47 11.11 5.56
C HIS A 261 -7.20 12.45 5.69
N SER A 262 -6.47 13.49 6.10
CA SER A 262 -7.01 14.86 6.12
C SER A 262 -7.52 15.31 4.73
N PRO A 263 -8.48 16.25 4.63
CA PRO A 263 -9.11 17.07 5.70
C PRO A 263 -10.10 16.26 6.56
N TYR A 264 -9.95 16.36 7.88
CA TYR A 264 -10.70 15.52 8.82
C TYR A 264 -12.16 15.95 9.00
N ASP A 265 -12.51 17.19 8.66
CA ASP A 265 -13.88 17.73 8.68
C ASP A 265 -14.77 17.16 7.58
N GLN A 266 -14.18 16.48 6.58
CA GLN A 266 -14.90 15.86 5.47
C GLN A 266 -15.35 14.43 5.80
N VAL A 267 -16.17 14.31 6.82
CA VAL A 267 -16.77 13.06 7.28
C VAL A 267 -18.29 13.20 7.42
N PRO A 268 -19.10 12.21 6.99
CA PRO A 268 -20.55 12.25 7.14
C PRO A 268 -20.99 12.36 8.61
N GLN A 269 -21.99 13.18 8.88
CA GLN A 269 -22.50 13.46 10.21
C GLN A 269 -22.88 12.18 10.99
N LYS A 270 -23.41 11.15 10.30
CA LYS A 270 -23.77 9.87 10.93
C LYS A 270 -22.61 9.17 11.66
N TYR A 271 -21.36 9.39 11.23
CA TYR A 271 -20.18 8.83 11.89
C TYR A 271 -19.76 9.69 13.08
N LEU A 272 -19.89 11.02 12.99
CA LEU A 272 -19.68 11.93 14.13
C LEU A 272 -20.69 11.70 15.25
N ASP A 273 -21.93 11.38 14.89
CA ASP A 273 -23.01 11.11 15.87
C ASP A 273 -22.72 9.88 16.75
N ARG A 274 -21.89 8.94 16.28
CA ARG A 274 -21.44 7.78 17.07
C ARG A 274 -20.52 8.17 18.23
N PHE A 275 -19.92 9.36 18.15
CA PHE A 275 -19.08 9.95 19.20
C PHE A 275 -19.79 11.14 19.88
N LYS A 276 -21.13 11.14 19.91
CA LYS A 276 -21.92 12.21 20.55
C LYS A 276 -21.58 12.31 22.04
N GLY A 277 -21.32 13.53 22.50
CA GLY A 277 -20.91 13.79 23.89
C GLY A 277 -19.41 13.70 24.15
N GLU A 278 -18.64 13.15 23.21
CA GLU A 278 -17.18 13.11 23.30
C GLU A 278 -16.54 14.32 22.60
N THR A 279 -15.36 14.68 23.07
CA THR A 279 -14.48 15.69 22.44
C THR A 279 -13.20 15.02 21.99
N SER A 280 -12.42 15.65 21.09
CA SER A 280 -11.09 15.16 20.73
C SER A 280 -10.21 14.90 21.97
N LYS A 281 -10.30 15.78 22.99
CA LYS A 281 -9.53 15.65 24.24
C LYS A 281 -9.96 14.47 25.11
N THR A 282 -11.25 14.12 25.15
CA THR A 282 -11.73 12.95 25.90
C THR A 282 -11.46 11.63 25.17
N LEU A 283 -11.33 11.67 23.85
CA LEU A 283 -11.04 10.51 23.00
C LEU A 283 -9.54 10.22 22.92
N ASN A 284 -8.71 11.26 22.75
CA ASN A 284 -7.25 11.13 22.66
C ASN A 284 -6.62 11.25 24.06
N THR A 285 -6.51 10.12 24.73
CA THR A 285 -5.98 10.05 26.12
C THR A 285 -4.48 9.71 26.16
N ARG A 286 -3.79 9.71 25.04
CA ARG A 286 -2.36 9.39 24.97
C ARG A 286 -1.53 10.46 25.69
N PRO A 287 -0.55 10.07 26.55
CA PRO A 287 0.18 11.03 27.40
C PRO A 287 1.19 11.88 26.62
N ASN A 288 1.54 11.50 25.39
CA ASN A 288 2.49 12.19 24.53
C ASN A 288 1.86 13.26 23.61
N VAL A 289 0.55 13.54 23.76
CA VAL A 289 -0.14 14.56 22.95
C VAL A 289 0.14 15.95 23.52
N GLN A 290 0.61 16.85 22.65
CA GLN A 290 0.89 18.25 22.99
C GLN A 290 -0.30 19.15 22.61
N TRP A 291 -1.24 19.32 23.53
CA TRP A 291 -2.47 20.09 23.32
C TRP A 291 -2.24 21.60 23.23
N ASP A 292 -1.22 22.11 23.89
CA ASP A 292 -0.92 23.54 24.00
C ASP A 292 -0.03 24.05 22.86
N LYS A 293 0.40 23.15 21.96
CA LYS A 293 1.17 23.55 20.77
C LYS A 293 0.23 24.13 19.71
N GLU A 294 0.69 25.15 19.01
CA GLU A 294 0.01 25.71 17.85
C GLU A 294 0.16 24.77 16.64
N TYR A 295 -0.94 24.47 15.97
CA TYR A 295 -0.99 23.67 14.75
C TYR A 295 -1.61 24.48 13.63
N LEU A 296 -1.26 24.15 12.39
CA LEU A 296 -1.98 24.67 11.22
C LEU A 296 -3.45 24.23 11.29
N ASP A 297 -4.34 25.11 10.83
CA ASP A 297 -5.77 24.79 10.75
C ASP A 297 -6.00 23.54 9.91
N GLY A 298 -6.92 22.70 10.35
CA GLY A 298 -7.17 21.39 9.75
C GLY A 298 -6.28 20.25 10.26
N TYR A 299 -5.31 20.52 11.16
CA TYR A 299 -4.34 19.52 11.64
C TYR A 299 -4.23 19.49 13.18
N GLY A 300 -3.57 18.44 13.68
CA GLY A 300 -3.27 18.30 15.11
C GLY A 300 -4.39 17.65 15.93
N PRO A 301 -4.27 17.68 17.28
CA PRO A 301 -5.10 16.86 18.16
C PRO A 301 -6.56 17.29 18.25
N ASN A 302 -6.89 18.51 17.87
CA ASN A 302 -8.27 19.02 17.89
C ASN A 302 -9.20 18.31 16.92
N TYR A 303 -8.64 17.66 15.89
CA TYR A 303 -9.38 16.88 14.87
C TYR A 303 -9.43 15.38 15.16
N PHE A 304 -9.06 14.97 16.36
CA PHE A 304 -8.99 13.54 16.69
C PHE A 304 -10.37 12.84 16.66
N LYS A 305 -11.43 13.54 17.04
CA LYS A 305 -12.81 13.03 16.98
C LYS A 305 -13.24 12.77 15.55
N GLU A 306 -12.97 13.71 14.66
CA GLU A 306 -13.26 13.64 13.22
C GLU A 306 -12.47 12.51 12.57
N TYR A 307 -11.20 12.37 12.92
CA TYR A 307 -10.35 11.25 12.50
C TYR A 307 -10.94 9.90 12.92
N LEU A 308 -11.36 9.73 14.18
CA LEU A 308 -11.99 8.49 14.65
C LEU A 308 -13.35 8.24 13.98
N ALA A 309 -14.10 9.29 13.66
CA ALA A 309 -15.34 9.16 12.89
C ALA A 309 -15.07 8.66 11.47
N MET A 310 -14.01 9.15 10.80
CA MET A 310 -13.56 8.60 9.51
C MET A 310 -13.12 7.14 9.63
N VAL A 311 -12.32 6.79 10.65
CA VAL A 311 -11.91 5.41 10.95
C VAL A 311 -13.12 4.50 11.07
N ASN A 312 -14.14 4.92 11.81
CA ASN A 312 -15.38 4.17 11.97
C ASN A 312 -16.16 4.03 10.66
N GLY A 313 -16.17 5.07 9.82
CA GLY A 313 -16.78 5.01 8.49
C GLY A 313 -16.05 4.03 7.56
N VAL A 314 -14.73 4.05 7.56
CA VAL A 314 -13.89 3.09 6.80
C VAL A 314 -14.15 1.66 7.26
N ASP A 315 -14.24 1.43 8.58
CA ASP A 315 -14.58 0.12 9.14
C ASP A 315 -15.95 -0.38 8.65
N GLU A 316 -16.97 0.50 8.59
CA GLU A 316 -18.29 0.14 8.06
C GLU A 316 -18.20 -0.27 6.58
N GLN A 317 -17.45 0.47 5.77
CA GLN A 317 -17.32 0.16 4.34
C GLN A 317 -16.49 -1.11 4.11
N PHE A 318 -15.44 -1.31 4.89
CA PHE A 318 -14.71 -2.58 4.93
C PHE A 318 -15.66 -3.75 5.22
N GLY A 319 -16.50 -3.63 6.27
CA GLY A 319 -17.48 -4.65 6.62
C GLY A 319 -18.44 -4.98 5.49
N ARG A 320 -18.94 -3.97 4.76
CA ARG A 320 -19.82 -4.16 3.59
C ARG A 320 -19.16 -4.98 2.48
N ILE A 321 -17.88 -4.71 2.19
CA ILE A 321 -17.13 -5.44 1.15
C ILE A 321 -16.91 -6.91 1.58
N ILE A 322 -16.53 -7.15 2.84
CA ILE A 322 -16.30 -8.50 3.36
C ILE A 322 -17.61 -9.31 3.44
N ASP A 323 -18.70 -8.70 3.90
CA ASP A 323 -20.01 -9.35 3.93
C ASP A 323 -20.49 -9.74 2.52
N GLU A 324 -20.18 -8.94 1.50
CA GLU A 324 -20.51 -9.28 0.13
C GLU A 324 -19.64 -10.43 -0.41
N LEU A 325 -18.33 -10.42 -0.10
CA LEU A 325 -17.43 -11.52 -0.46
C LEU A 325 -17.93 -12.86 0.12
N ASP A 326 -18.35 -12.84 1.40
CA ASP A 326 -18.88 -14.01 2.10
C ASP A 326 -20.23 -14.46 1.48
N LYS A 327 -21.16 -13.55 1.17
CA LYS A 327 -22.45 -13.83 0.50
C LYS A 327 -22.28 -14.47 -0.89
N LEU A 328 -21.25 -14.09 -1.61
CA LEU A 328 -20.94 -14.64 -2.93
C LEU A 328 -20.22 -15.98 -2.86
N ASN A 329 -19.97 -16.52 -1.66
CA ASN A 329 -19.19 -17.74 -1.41
C ASN A 329 -17.77 -17.71 -2.04
N LEU A 330 -17.16 -16.52 -2.09
CA LEU A 330 -15.82 -16.32 -2.63
C LEU A 330 -14.72 -16.40 -1.56
N ALA A 331 -15.09 -16.32 -0.28
CA ALA A 331 -14.14 -16.16 0.83
C ALA A 331 -13.13 -17.30 0.96
N GLU A 332 -13.53 -18.57 0.76
CA GLU A 332 -12.64 -19.73 0.91
C GLU A 332 -11.52 -19.75 -0.16
N ASN A 333 -11.80 -19.17 -1.34
CA ASN A 333 -10.82 -19.04 -2.42
C ASN A 333 -10.25 -17.63 -2.55
N THR A 334 -10.32 -16.80 -1.51
CA THR A 334 -9.81 -15.43 -1.56
C THR A 334 -8.90 -15.14 -0.37
N LEU A 335 -7.63 -14.79 -0.66
CA LEU A 335 -6.76 -14.15 0.32
C LEU A 335 -7.18 -12.69 0.47
N VAL A 336 -7.63 -12.31 1.67
CA VAL A 336 -7.96 -10.92 2.00
C VAL A 336 -6.85 -10.32 2.86
N VAL A 337 -6.35 -9.14 2.48
CA VAL A 337 -5.32 -8.41 3.21
C VAL A 337 -5.82 -7.00 3.52
N PHE A 338 -5.82 -6.64 4.80
CA PHE A 338 -6.12 -5.29 5.28
C PHE A 338 -4.90 -4.67 5.92
N PHE A 339 -4.51 -3.47 5.50
CA PHE A 339 -3.41 -2.68 6.09
C PHE A 339 -3.62 -1.18 5.82
N SER A 340 -2.68 -0.33 6.24
CA SER A 340 -2.61 1.09 5.88
C SER A 340 -1.22 1.43 5.33
N ASP A 341 -1.12 2.54 4.60
CA ASP A 341 0.18 3.00 4.09
C ASP A 341 1.06 3.65 5.17
N HIS A 342 0.47 4.30 6.16
CA HIS A 342 1.11 4.82 7.37
C HIS A 342 0.06 5.21 8.39
N GLY A 343 0.49 5.60 9.59
CA GLY A 343 -0.37 6.17 10.60
C GLY A 343 -0.36 7.70 10.62
N CYS A 344 -0.81 8.27 11.75
CA CYS A 344 -0.90 9.70 11.99
C CYS A 344 -0.66 10.04 13.46
N CYS A 345 0.14 11.06 13.73
CA CYS A 345 0.46 11.49 15.09
C CYS A 345 -0.68 12.26 15.76
N LEU A 346 -1.41 13.11 15.03
CA LEU A 346 -2.54 13.90 15.58
C LEU A 346 -2.21 14.57 16.92
N GLY A 347 -1.07 15.27 16.95
CA GLY A 347 -0.58 15.99 18.11
C GLY A 347 0.33 15.19 19.05
N ALA A 348 0.44 13.87 18.92
CA ALA A 348 1.45 13.11 19.63
C ALA A 348 2.85 13.65 19.28
N HIS A 349 3.71 13.82 20.29
CA HIS A 349 5.04 14.44 20.15
C HIS A 349 5.04 15.86 19.56
N GLY A 350 3.90 16.54 19.52
CA GLY A 350 3.73 17.81 18.82
C GLY A 350 3.78 17.69 17.29
N GLU A 351 3.74 16.48 16.74
CA GLU A 351 3.68 16.27 15.30
C GLU A 351 2.23 16.30 14.81
N PRO A 352 1.91 17.09 13.77
CA PRO A 352 0.52 17.26 13.31
C PRO A 352 -0.01 16.01 12.61
N THR A 353 0.81 15.34 11.80
CA THR A 353 0.40 14.24 10.93
C THR A 353 1.39 13.08 10.94
N LYS A 354 2.15 12.89 9.91
CA LYS A 354 2.96 11.74 9.55
C LYS A 354 4.42 12.12 9.23
N ASN A 355 5.15 11.24 8.57
CA ASN A 355 6.53 11.47 8.10
C ASN A 355 7.55 11.58 9.24
N THR A 356 7.32 10.80 10.30
CA THR A 356 8.18 10.73 11.49
C THR A 356 8.33 9.28 11.96
N HIS A 357 9.28 9.04 12.86
CA HIS A 357 9.63 7.71 13.37
C HIS A 357 8.77 7.22 14.53
N TYR A 358 7.85 8.03 15.00
CA TYR A 358 7.00 7.67 16.14
C TYR A 358 6.00 6.57 15.80
N GLU A 359 5.65 5.77 16.80
CA GLU A 359 4.75 4.62 16.65
C GLU A 359 3.42 4.98 16.00
N GLU A 360 2.91 6.21 16.28
CA GLU A 360 1.65 6.70 15.70
C GLU A 360 1.72 6.91 14.19
N ALA A 361 2.90 7.17 13.64
CA ALA A 361 3.10 7.32 12.19
C ALA A 361 3.61 6.04 11.54
N MET A 362 4.52 5.30 12.20
CA MET A 362 5.14 4.10 11.65
C MET A 362 4.26 2.86 11.70
N ARG A 363 3.61 2.59 12.86
CA ARG A 363 2.85 1.36 13.03
C ARG A 363 1.52 1.40 12.29
N ILE A 364 1.33 0.37 11.46
CA ILE A 364 0.15 0.22 10.61
C ILE A 364 -0.65 -1.03 10.99
N PRO A 365 -1.97 -1.06 10.77
CA PRO A 365 -2.72 -2.31 10.71
C PRO A 365 -2.08 -3.27 9.72
N MET A 366 -2.08 -4.57 10.01
CA MET A 366 -1.69 -5.61 9.04
C MET A 366 -2.41 -6.91 9.40
N ILE A 367 -3.40 -7.28 8.59
CA ILE A 367 -4.31 -8.39 8.87
C ILE A 367 -4.49 -9.23 7.60
N PHE A 368 -4.28 -10.55 7.71
CA PHE A 368 -4.45 -11.53 6.64
C PHE A 368 -5.55 -12.52 6.99
N ARG A 369 -6.57 -12.66 6.14
CA ARG A 369 -7.62 -13.68 6.28
C ARG A 369 -7.65 -14.57 5.04
N TRP A 370 -7.62 -15.87 5.29
CA TRP A 370 -7.88 -16.88 4.26
C TRP A 370 -8.50 -18.11 4.92
N PRO A 371 -9.83 -18.24 4.90
CA PRO A 371 -10.51 -19.36 5.54
C PRO A 371 -10.00 -20.72 5.06
N GLY A 372 -9.75 -21.65 5.99
CA GLY A 372 -9.22 -22.98 5.67
C GLY A 372 -7.75 -23.04 5.27
N LYS A 373 -7.06 -21.90 5.11
CA LYS A 373 -5.63 -21.82 4.73
C LYS A 373 -4.78 -21.13 5.80
N LEU A 374 -5.32 -20.15 6.51
CA LEU A 374 -4.67 -19.44 7.60
C LEU A 374 -5.49 -19.61 8.88
N ASN A 375 -4.83 -19.99 9.98
CA ASN A 375 -5.44 -20.03 11.29
C ASN A 375 -5.38 -18.66 11.96
N ALA A 376 -6.46 -18.28 12.65
CA ALA A 376 -6.48 -17.03 13.41
C ALA A 376 -5.40 -17.03 14.49
N GLN A 377 -4.59 -15.97 14.51
CA GLN A 377 -3.50 -15.76 15.47
C GLN A 377 -3.07 -14.31 15.55
N ARG A 378 -2.40 -13.94 16.63
CA ARG A 378 -1.61 -12.71 16.70
C ARG A 378 -0.13 -13.08 16.61
N ASN A 379 0.62 -12.30 15.85
CA ASN A 379 2.04 -12.54 15.63
C ASN A 379 2.81 -11.23 15.78
N ASP A 380 3.93 -11.27 16.45
CA ASP A 380 4.77 -10.12 16.79
C ASP A 380 6.03 -9.98 15.93
N ILE A 381 6.02 -10.60 14.75
CA ILE A 381 7.09 -10.45 13.76
C ILE A 381 7.27 -8.97 13.37
N LEU A 382 8.52 -8.54 13.26
CA LEU A 382 8.87 -7.19 12.80
C LEU A 382 8.70 -7.09 11.28
N PHE A 383 7.46 -6.86 10.84
CA PHE A 383 7.06 -6.88 9.43
C PHE A 383 7.15 -5.48 8.81
N SER A 384 7.70 -5.38 7.62
CA SER A 384 7.95 -4.12 6.92
C SER A 384 7.14 -3.99 5.62
N ALA A 385 6.92 -2.78 5.14
CA ALA A 385 6.15 -2.52 3.92
C ALA A 385 6.63 -3.32 2.69
N PRO A 386 7.95 -3.46 2.40
CA PRO A 386 8.42 -4.27 1.28
C PRO A 386 8.10 -5.77 1.40
N ASP A 387 7.83 -6.29 2.61
CA ASP A 387 7.55 -7.70 2.87
C ASP A 387 6.13 -8.11 2.44
N ILE A 388 5.23 -7.14 2.25
CA ILE A 388 3.81 -7.37 1.92
C ILE A 388 3.70 -8.20 0.62
N TYR A 389 4.31 -7.71 -0.44
CA TYR A 389 4.26 -8.33 -1.76
C TYR A 389 4.81 -9.77 -1.76
N PRO A 390 6.06 -10.05 -1.36
CA PRO A 390 6.59 -11.42 -1.39
C PRO A 390 5.83 -12.36 -0.45
N THR A 391 5.31 -11.88 0.69
CA THR A 391 4.51 -12.70 1.60
C THR A 391 3.16 -13.08 0.99
N ILE A 392 2.48 -12.16 0.30
CA ILE A 392 1.25 -12.47 -0.45
C ILE A 392 1.53 -13.55 -1.49
N PHE A 393 2.61 -13.42 -2.27
CA PHE A 393 2.97 -14.40 -3.29
C PHE A 393 3.31 -15.77 -2.68
N GLY A 394 4.01 -15.79 -1.54
CA GLY A 394 4.28 -17.03 -0.81
C GLY A 394 3.01 -17.69 -0.26
N LEU A 395 2.04 -16.90 0.23
CA LEU A 395 0.74 -17.44 0.63
C LEU A 395 -0.03 -18.03 -0.55
N MET A 396 0.04 -17.40 -1.72
CA MET A 396 -0.64 -17.83 -2.95
C MET A 396 0.09 -18.97 -3.69
N GLY A 397 1.26 -19.43 -3.20
CA GLY A 397 2.06 -20.48 -3.87
C GLY A 397 2.77 -19.99 -5.13
N MET A 398 3.14 -18.71 -5.16
CA MET A 398 3.75 -18.04 -6.32
C MET A 398 5.18 -17.57 -6.04
N GLU A 399 5.89 -18.17 -5.11
CA GLU A 399 7.25 -17.78 -4.68
C GLU A 399 8.22 -17.68 -5.85
N GLN A 400 8.09 -18.60 -6.81
CA GLN A 400 8.97 -18.66 -8.00
C GLN A 400 8.78 -17.46 -8.96
N ALA A 401 7.69 -16.71 -8.81
CA ALA A 401 7.41 -15.53 -9.61
C ALA A 401 7.96 -14.23 -9.00
N ILE A 402 8.50 -14.29 -7.77
CA ILE A 402 9.10 -13.15 -7.09
C ILE A 402 10.46 -12.82 -7.76
N PRO A 403 10.66 -11.63 -8.33
CA PRO A 403 11.94 -11.25 -8.92
C PRO A 403 13.06 -11.14 -7.87
N ASP A 404 14.30 -11.44 -8.27
CA ASP A 404 15.50 -11.26 -7.43
C ASP A 404 15.76 -9.81 -7.01
N THR A 405 15.12 -8.85 -7.68
CA THR A 405 15.21 -7.42 -7.35
C THR A 405 14.37 -7.01 -6.15
N VAL A 406 13.48 -7.87 -5.66
CA VAL A 406 12.66 -7.65 -4.47
C VAL A 406 13.56 -7.71 -3.23
N GLU A 407 13.49 -6.69 -2.38
CA GLU A 407 14.27 -6.60 -1.14
C GLU A 407 13.50 -7.09 0.07
N GLY A 408 12.17 -7.02 0.02
CA GLY A 408 11.29 -7.57 1.05
C GLY A 408 11.39 -9.09 1.16
N LYS A 409 11.03 -9.62 2.31
CA LYS A 409 11.09 -11.05 2.62
C LYS A 409 9.71 -11.70 2.59
N ASN A 410 9.69 -12.97 2.23
CA ASN A 410 8.49 -13.80 2.26
C ASN A 410 8.36 -14.47 3.64
N TYR A 411 7.31 -14.15 4.38
CA TYR A 411 6.99 -14.72 5.69
C TYR A 411 5.74 -15.61 5.66
N ALA A 412 5.40 -16.18 4.51
CA ALA A 412 4.22 -17.03 4.37
C ALA A 412 4.26 -18.27 5.29
N ASN A 413 5.43 -18.85 5.52
CA ASN A 413 5.57 -19.97 6.46
C ASN A 413 5.27 -19.54 7.89
N THR A 414 5.78 -18.40 8.33
CA THR A 414 5.49 -17.81 9.65
C THR A 414 3.98 -17.59 9.83
N LEU A 415 3.29 -17.04 8.82
CA LEU A 415 1.85 -16.82 8.85
C LEU A 415 1.04 -18.13 8.85
N LYS A 416 1.58 -19.20 8.29
CA LYS A 416 1.00 -20.56 8.30
C LYS A 416 1.40 -21.37 9.54
N ASN A 417 2.17 -20.83 10.47
CA ASN A 417 2.79 -21.53 11.61
C ASN A 417 3.71 -22.69 11.19
N ILE A 418 4.39 -22.54 10.06
CA ILE A 418 5.41 -23.48 9.55
C ILE A 418 6.78 -22.92 9.91
N PRO A 419 7.66 -23.66 10.59
CA PRO A 419 9.03 -23.23 10.86
C PRO A 419 9.85 -23.06 9.58
N GLY A 420 10.85 -22.19 9.61
CA GLY A 420 11.85 -22.08 8.54
C GLY A 420 12.18 -20.67 8.08
N ASP A 421 11.30 -19.70 8.32
CA ASP A 421 11.59 -18.31 7.97
C ASP A 421 12.65 -17.72 8.93
N ALA A 422 13.63 -17.01 8.37
CA ALA A 422 14.56 -16.19 9.15
C ALA A 422 13.86 -14.91 9.58
N LEU A 423 13.52 -14.82 10.86
CA LEU A 423 12.79 -13.67 11.41
C LEU A 423 13.69 -12.44 11.54
N PRO A 424 13.20 -11.23 11.21
CA PRO A 424 13.96 -10.00 11.34
C PRO A 424 14.14 -9.59 12.80
N THR A 425 15.30 -9.04 13.12
CA THR A 425 15.66 -8.47 14.43
C THR A 425 15.30 -6.99 14.52
N SER A 426 15.18 -6.32 13.37
CA SER A 426 14.86 -4.90 13.27
C SER A 426 14.09 -4.55 11.98
N GLN A 427 13.58 -3.31 11.96
CA GLN A 427 12.92 -2.69 10.81
C GLN A 427 13.62 -1.37 10.50
N LEU A 428 13.92 -1.13 9.21
CA LEU A 428 14.54 0.11 8.77
C LEU A 428 13.53 1.28 8.83
N TYR A 429 13.95 2.44 9.31
CA TYR A 429 13.23 3.71 9.20
C TYR A 429 13.98 4.67 8.28
N LEU A 430 13.25 5.32 7.39
CA LEU A 430 13.78 6.22 6.38
C LEU A 430 13.03 7.56 6.36
N PHE A 431 13.78 8.64 6.20
CA PHE A 431 13.29 9.94 5.74
C PHE A 431 14.35 10.55 4.82
N MET A 432 13.96 10.76 3.56
CA MET A 432 14.81 11.39 2.54
C MET A 432 14.18 12.73 2.15
N PRO A 433 14.81 13.87 2.43
CA PRO A 433 14.34 15.15 1.91
C PRO A 433 14.44 15.19 0.38
N TYR A 434 13.55 15.91 -0.28
CA TYR A 434 13.57 16.08 -1.72
C TYR A 434 14.95 16.55 -2.22
N GLY A 435 15.49 15.86 -3.23
CA GLY A 435 16.77 16.17 -3.83
C GLY A 435 18.01 15.81 -2.99
N GLY A 436 17.86 15.16 -1.82
CA GLY A 436 18.96 14.91 -0.92
C GLY A 436 19.04 13.49 -0.33
N GLN A 437 19.73 12.59 -1.02
CA GLN A 437 20.01 11.25 -0.48
C GLN A 437 21.05 11.25 0.63
N SER A 438 21.93 12.27 0.66
CA SER A 438 23.06 12.34 1.58
C SER A 438 22.71 12.83 2.97
N TYR A 439 21.52 13.41 3.17
CA TYR A 439 21.05 13.93 4.46
C TYR A 439 19.66 13.37 4.79
N GLY A 440 19.01 13.86 5.84
CA GLY A 440 17.76 13.33 6.33
C GLY A 440 17.94 12.37 7.48
N ARG A 441 17.02 11.47 7.68
CA ARG A 441 17.01 10.55 8.82
C ARG A 441 17.13 9.10 8.35
N ARG A 442 17.96 8.33 9.06
CA ARG A 442 18.00 6.88 9.01
C ARG A 442 17.87 6.35 10.42
N GLY A 443 17.17 5.24 10.58
CA GLY A 443 17.00 4.65 11.88
C GLY A 443 16.59 3.19 11.76
N ILE A 444 16.54 2.55 12.91
CA ILE A 444 16.04 1.18 13.05
C ILE A 444 15.07 1.10 14.23
N ARG A 445 14.12 0.20 14.10
CA ARG A 445 13.20 -0.17 15.14
C ARG A 445 13.35 -1.66 15.43
N THR A 446 13.72 -1.98 16.65
CA THR A 446 13.70 -3.34 17.21
C THR A 446 12.49 -3.51 18.13
N LYS A 447 12.30 -4.68 18.72
CA LYS A 447 11.29 -4.85 19.79
C LYS A 447 11.60 -4.01 21.03
N ASP A 448 12.88 -3.76 21.30
CA ASP A 448 13.34 -3.10 22.52
C ASP A 448 13.58 -1.59 22.32
N TYR A 449 14.12 -1.18 21.17
CA TYR A 449 14.57 0.20 20.95
C TYR A 449 14.15 0.73 19.57
N THR A 450 13.94 2.04 19.51
CA THR A 450 13.90 2.80 18.25
C THR A 450 15.04 3.81 18.25
N LEU A 451 16.01 3.62 17.34
CA LEU A 451 17.13 4.54 17.11
C LEU A 451 16.91 5.31 15.82
N VAL A 452 17.06 6.63 15.88
CA VAL A 452 17.03 7.50 14.70
C VAL A 452 18.23 8.46 14.73
N ILE A 453 18.93 8.54 13.62
CA ILE A 453 20.03 9.48 13.41
C ILE A 453 19.60 10.49 12.35
N ASN A 454 19.59 11.76 12.74
CA ASN A 454 19.26 12.88 11.85
C ASN A 454 20.54 13.57 11.40
N ARG A 455 20.78 13.58 10.09
CA ARG A 455 21.91 14.24 9.46
C ARG A 455 21.44 15.46 8.68
N LYS A 456 21.86 16.64 9.15
CA LYS A 456 21.62 17.93 8.48
C LYS A 456 22.95 18.50 8.00
N ILE A 457 22.93 19.15 6.85
CA ILE A 457 24.11 19.80 6.27
C ILE A 457 24.63 20.87 7.23
N GLY A 458 25.95 20.85 7.51
CA GLY A 458 26.60 21.81 8.39
C GLY A 458 26.22 21.76 9.87
N LYS A 459 25.58 20.68 10.31
CA LYS A 459 25.23 20.46 11.72
C LYS A 459 25.81 19.13 12.21
N PRO A 460 26.09 19.01 13.51
CA PRO A 460 26.39 17.72 14.14
C PRO A 460 25.24 16.73 13.92
N LEU A 461 25.55 15.43 14.03
CA LEU A 461 24.54 14.40 14.06
C LEU A 461 23.66 14.55 15.30
N ALA A 462 22.37 14.38 15.14
CA ALA A 462 21.44 14.32 16.25
C ALA A 462 20.89 12.89 16.39
N TYR A 463 20.98 12.35 17.59
CA TYR A 463 20.56 11.00 17.93
C TYR A 463 19.26 11.05 18.73
N THR A 464 18.36 10.15 18.42
CA THR A 464 17.15 9.88 19.19
C THR A 464 17.10 8.39 19.47
N LEU A 465 17.00 8.01 20.74
CA LEU A 465 16.85 6.63 21.18
C LEU A 465 15.67 6.53 22.14
N HIS A 466 14.71 5.68 21.81
CA HIS A 466 13.56 5.37 22.66
C HIS A 466 13.62 3.92 23.13
N ASP A 467 13.25 3.68 24.39
CA ASP A 467 13.03 2.36 24.96
C ASP A 467 11.58 1.93 24.74
N ASN A 468 11.32 1.10 23.74
CA ASN A 468 9.97 0.71 23.34
C ASN A 468 9.23 -0.13 24.40
N LYS A 469 9.96 -0.79 25.30
CA LYS A 469 9.38 -1.60 26.38
C LYS A 469 8.91 -0.78 27.56
N ASN A 470 9.78 0.12 28.04
CA ASN A 470 9.55 0.88 29.28
C ASN A 470 8.89 2.24 28.99
N ASP A 471 9.00 2.73 27.75
CA ASP A 471 8.36 3.95 27.28
C ASP A 471 7.64 3.71 25.92
N PRO A 472 6.52 2.97 25.91
CA PRO A 472 5.80 2.65 24.69
C PRO A 472 5.16 3.87 24.00
N TYR A 473 5.16 5.02 24.66
CA TYR A 473 4.73 6.29 24.11
C TYR A 473 5.90 7.17 23.63
N GLN A 474 7.15 6.68 23.69
CA GLN A 474 8.34 7.34 23.17
C GLN A 474 8.52 8.79 23.68
N GLN A 475 8.15 9.06 24.94
CA GLN A 475 8.18 10.39 25.53
C GLN A 475 9.60 10.86 25.86
N LYS A 476 10.52 9.92 26.13
CA LYS A 476 11.88 10.21 26.57
C LYS A 476 12.90 9.82 25.51
N ASN A 477 13.71 10.78 25.06
CA ASN A 477 14.95 10.47 24.36
C ASN A 477 16.04 10.12 25.36
N ILE A 478 16.56 8.90 25.30
CA ILE A 478 17.59 8.37 26.22
C ILE A 478 18.97 8.29 25.55
N ALA A 479 19.18 8.97 24.42
CA ALA A 479 20.40 8.85 23.62
C ALA A 479 21.66 9.29 24.38
N ASP A 480 21.57 10.37 25.18
CA ASP A 480 22.74 10.98 25.85
C ASP A 480 23.41 10.05 26.87
N ASP A 481 22.64 9.17 27.51
CA ASP A 481 23.09 8.26 28.55
C ASP A 481 23.39 6.83 28.07
N ASN A 482 23.20 6.54 26.75
CA ASN A 482 23.21 5.17 26.20
C ASN A 482 24.04 5.06 24.90
N ALA A 483 25.24 5.63 24.90
CA ALA A 483 26.12 5.64 23.72
C ALA A 483 26.52 4.22 23.27
N ASP A 484 26.70 3.29 24.19
CA ASP A 484 27.01 1.89 23.92
C ASP A 484 25.86 1.16 23.19
N ILE A 485 24.62 1.41 23.59
CA ILE A 485 23.43 0.87 22.90
C ILE A 485 23.35 1.44 21.49
N ILE A 486 23.57 2.74 21.32
CA ILE A 486 23.55 3.40 20.01
C ILE A 486 24.61 2.79 19.08
N GLU A 487 25.86 2.65 19.58
CA GLU A 487 26.96 2.07 18.79
C GLU A 487 26.65 0.64 18.35
N LYS A 488 26.13 -0.18 19.28
CA LYS A 488 25.69 -1.54 18.99
C LYS A 488 24.58 -1.57 17.93
N LEU A 489 23.53 -0.76 18.07
CA LEU A 489 22.41 -0.72 17.12
C LEU A 489 22.84 -0.21 15.73
N ILE A 490 23.79 0.72 15.66
CA ILE A 490 24.37 1.16 14.39
C ILE A 490 25.12 0.02 13.72
N HIS A 491 26.00 -0.66 14.46
CA HIS A 491 26.86 -1.70 13.90
C HIS A 491 26.08 -2.97 13.53
N ASP A 492 25.24 -3.46 14.45
CA ASP A 492 24.61 -4.78 14.31
C ASP A 492 23.33 -4.73 13.45
N GLU A 493 22.66 -3.57 13.38
CA GLU A 493 21.35 -3.45 12.72
C GLU A 493 21.34 -2.41 11.58
N LEU A 494 21.67 -1.13 11.86
CA LEU A 494 21.51 -0.07 10.87
C LEU A 494 22.46 -0.24 9.67
N MET A 495 23.72 -0.52 9.90
CA MET A 495 24.69 -0.67 8.81
C MET A 495 24.39 -1.84 7.89
N PRO A 496 24.02 -3.04 8.38
CA PRO A 496 23.54 -4.14 7.54
C PRO A 496 22.32 -3.77 6.69
N TRP A 497 21.36 -3.02 7.24
CA TRP A 497 20.21 -2.54 6.47
C TRP A 497 20.60 -1.58 5.35
N LEU A 498 21.50 -0.62 5.62
CA LEU A 498 21.97 0.33 4.59
C LEU A 498 22.75 -0.38 3.47
N GLU A 499 23.51 -1.41 3.80
CA GLU A 499 24.19 -2.25 2.80
C GLU A 499 23.21 -3.08 1.99
N HIS A 500 22.24 -3.73 2.62
CA HIS A 500 21.21 -4.51 1.95
C HIS A 500 20.41 -3.69 0.94
N THR A 501 20.01 -2.47 1.32
CA THR A 501 19.23 -1.56 0.47
C THR A 501 20.09 -0.75 -0.50
N GLY A 502 21.41 -0.88 -0.45
CA GLY A 502 22.35 -0.10 -1.27
C GLY A 502 22.36 1.39 -0.92
N ASP A 503 21.83 1.81 0.24
CA ASP A 503 21.82 3.21 0.67
C ASP A 503 23.24 3.65 1.07
N PRO A 504 23.86 4.63 0.37
CA PRO A 504 25.20 5.10 0.66
C PRO A 504 25.29 5.99 1.90
N TRP A 505 24.15 6.28 2.55
CA TRP A 505 24.13 7.08 3.76
C TRP A 505 24.97 6.45 4.86
N ARG A 506 25.74 7.25 5.57
CA ARG A 506 26.55 6.79 6.70
C ARG A 506 26.38 7.78 7.87
N PRO A 507 26.50 7.34 9.12
CA PRO A 507 26.37 8.19 10.31
C PRO A 507 27.61 9.10 10.49
N THR A 508 27.85 9.98 9.53
CA THR A 508 28.96 10.92 9.51
C THR A 508 28.46 12.35 9.31
N THR A 509 29.13 13.33 9.91
CA THR A 509 28.80 14.75 9.74
C THR A 509 29.11 15.21 8.32
N VAL A 510 28.20 15.97 7.69
CA VAL A 510 28.38 16.58 6.39
C VAL A 510 28.82 18.02 6.55
N PRO A 511 30.01 18.45 6.02
CA PRO A 511 30.46 19.83 6.10
C PRO A 511 29.48 20.81 5.42
N ALA A 512 29.39 22.04 5.95
CA ALA A 512 28.47 23.07 5.43
C ALA A 512 28.73 23.43 3.98
N ASN A 513 29.98 23.36 3.53
CA ASN A 513 30.38 23.67 2.14
C ASN A 513 29.97 22.59 1.12
N ALA A 514 29.60 21.40 1.59
CA ALA A 514 29.11 20.33 0.70
C ALA A 514 27.67 20.58 0.21
N ALA A 515 26.95 21.55 0.75
CA ALA A 515 25.57 21.89 0.39
C ALA A 515 25.42 22.25 -1.12
N LYS A 516 26.45 22.86 -1.72
CA LYS A 516 26.42 23.27 -3.13
C LYS A 516 26.45 22.11 -4.14
N ALA A 517 26.77 20.90 -3.69
CA ALA A 517 26.79 19.72 -4.57
C ALA A 517 25.43 19.03 -4.70
N TYR A 518 24.41 19.46 -3.94
CA TYR A 518 23.12 18.79 -3.81
C TYR A 518 21.91 19.70 -4.13
N THR A 519 22.15 20.94 -4.57
CA THR A 519 21.16 21.86 -5.14
C THR A 519 21.34 21.92 -6.66
#